data_0aa952d51f43618024e40ca631a7b5a8
#
_entry.id   0aa952d51f43618024e40ca631a7b5a8
#
_cell.length_a   1.000
_cell.length_b   1.000
_cell.length_c   1.000
_cell.angle_alpha   90.00
_cell.angle_beta   90.00
_cell.angle_gamma   90.00
#
_symmetry.space_group_name_H-M   'P 1'
#
loop_
_entity.id
_entity.type
_entity.pdbx_description
1 polymer ?
#
loop_
_entity_poly.entity_id
_entity_poly.type
_entity_poly.pdbx_seq_one_letter_code
_entity_poly.pdbx_strand_id
1 'polypeptide(L)'
;MKFFEAVPSELFSPLASPNRILYADALDVLYAAYQENLKIREDVLYSMLRGRLEQELADATFEDEDIDEEELRDISGRARFLIRKLCSKGWFEKERGDDFEEYITIPNYSSRLLELFHQLCDDNPARGYSYVFGTFSVLKTADDSNNAYDKMTALYSAYDNTTALISLLQMVYHNVKHYFQTQVDMQDVNQVLAAHFNDFGQKVVEAYIRPLKIKDSVPKYRVPIQSVLRRWEEDDTLLIAMANEASVSYTHLTLPTTE
;
A
#
# COMPACT_ATOMS: atom_id res chain seq x y z
N MET A 1 -9.51 -14.98 -11.40
CA MET A 1 -9.38 -13.87 -10.45
C MET A 1 -10.75 -13.24 -10.30
N LYS A 2 -11.31 -13.27 -9.10
CA LYS A 2 -12.68 -12.81 -8.80
C LYS A 2 -12.66 -11.40 -8.16
N PHE A 3 -11.95 -10.49 -8.80
CA PHE A 3 -11.69 -9.16 -8.26
C PHE A 3 -12.99 -8.39 -7.95
N PHE A 4 -13.93 -8.37 -8.88
CA PHE A 4 -15.22 -7.69 -8.68
C PHE A 4 -16.23 -8.42 -7.79
N GLU A 5 -15.88 -9.59 -7.25
CA GLU A 5 -16.62 -10.18 -6.13
C GLU A 5 -16.19 -9.58 -4.78
N ALA A 6 -14.96 -9.04 -4.69
CA ALA A 6 -14.38 -8.46 -3.49
C ALA A 6 -14.41 -6.92 -3.49
N VAL A 7 -14.54 -6.29 -4.66
CA VAL A 7 -14.45 -4.83 -4.85
C VAL A 7 -15.64 -4.37 -5.68
N PRO A 8 -16.34 -3.28 -5.32
CA PRO A 8 -17.43 -2.73 -6.11
C PRO A 8 -17.00 -2.43 -7.55
N SER A 9 -17.82 -2.81 -8.54
CA SER A 9 -17.49 -2.64 -9.96
C SER A 9 -17.27 -1.19 -10.38
N GLU A 10 -17.93 -0.25 -9.70
CA GLU A 10 -17.85 1.17 -9.99
C GLU A 10 -16.84 1.94 -9.14
N LEU A 11 -16.06 1.25 -8.30
CA LEU A 11 -15.12 1.88 -7.37
C LEU A 11 -14.17 2.88 -8.06
N PHE A 12 -13.67 2.51 -9.25
CA PHE A 12 -12.71 3.33 -9.99
C PHE A 12 -13.35 4.38 -10.90
N SER A 13 -14.67 4.44 -11.00
CA SER A 13 -15.36 5.38 -11.90
C SER A 13 -15.04 6.86 -11.59
N PRO A 14 -14.89 7.32 -10.33
CA PRO A 14 -14.48 8.68 -10.05
C PRO A 14 -13.09 9.01 -10.60
N LEU A 15 -12.15 8.07 -10.51
CA LEU A 15 -10.77 8.24 -11.01
C LEU A 15 -10.65 8.14 -12.53
N ALA A 16 -11.71 7.74 -13.23
CA ALA A 16 -11.82 7.74 -14.69
C ALA A 16 -12.62 8.95 -15.23
N SER A 17 -13.17 9.79 -14.36
CA SER A 17 -14.00 10.95 -14.71
C SER A 17 -13.15 12.18 -15.11
N PRO A 18 -13.76 13.23 -15.70
CA PRO A 18 -13.09 14.49 -15.92
C PRO A 18 -12.49 15.10 -14.65
N ASN A 19 -13.15 14.92 -13.51
CA ASN A 19 -12.73 15.40 -12.18
C ASN A 19 -11.77 14.43 -11.45
N ARG A 20 -11.07 13.54 -12.17
CA ARG A 20 -10.21 12.50 -11.55
C ARG A 20 -9.18 13.03 -10.57
N ILE A 21 -8.64 14.23 -10.81
CA ILE A 21 -7.64 14.86 -9.92
C ILE A 21 -8.30 15.21 -8.59
N LEU A 22 -9.43 15.92 -8.63
CA LEU A 22 -10.19 16.25 -7.43
C LEU A 22 -10.58 15.02 -6.60
N TYR A 23 -11.01 13.94 -7.27
CA TYR A 23 -11.33 12.68 -6.56
C TYR A 23 -10.08 12.03 -5.97
N ALA A 24 -8.94 12.06 -6.66
CA ALA A 24 -7.67 11.55 -6.12
C ALA A 24 -7.22 12.33 -4.88
N ASP A 25 -7.28 13.67 -4.94
CA ASP A 25 -6.95 14.54 -3.81
C ASP A 25 -7.92 14.35 -2.63
N ALA A 26 -9.20 14.14 -2.92
CA ALA A 26 -10.18 13.82 -1.88
C ALA A 26 -9.91 12.47 -1.20
N LEU A 27 -9.46 11.47 -1.95
CA LEU A 27 -9.05 10.17 -1.41
C LEU A 27 -7.78 10.29 -0.56
N ASP A 28 -6.85 11.17 -0.89
CA ASP A 28 -5.67 11.46 -0.06
C ASP A 28 -6.08 12.13 1.26
N VAL A 29 -7.02 13.09 1.23
CA VAL A 29 -7.60 13.68 2.45
C VAL A 29 -8.29 12.63 3.33
N LEU A 30 -9.06 11.72 2.71
CA LEU A 30 -9.71 10.61 3.41
C LEU A 30 -8.67 9.68 4.06
N TYR A 31 -7.62 9.34 3.33
CA TYR A 31 -6.53 8.51 3.87
C TYR A 31 -5.83 9.16 5.06
N ALA A 32 -5.50 10.45 4.97
CA ALA A 32 -4.90 11.19 6.07
C ALA A 32 -5.80 11.20 7.31
N ALA A 33 -7.10 11.44 7.13
CA ALA A 33 -8.07 11.40 8.23
C ALA A 33 -8.17 9.99 8.86
N TYR A 34 -8.10 8.94 8.06
CA TYR A 34 -8.15 7.54 8.51
C TYR A 34 -6.91 7.14 9.31
N GLN A 35 -5.73 7.62 8.96
CA GLN A 35 -4.50 7.34 9.71
C GLN A 35 -4.53 7.91 11.14
N GLU A 36 -5.24 8.99 11.35
CA GLU A 36 -5.34 9.65 12.66
C GLU A 36 -6.51 9.14 13.52
N ASN A 37 -7.52 8.52 12.89
CA ASN A 37 -8.78 8.17 13.56
C ASN A 37 -9.29 6.79 13.15
N LEU A 38 -9.68 5.96 14.10
CA LEU A 38 -10.35 4.67 13.85
C LEU A 38 -11.73 4.84 13.22
N LYS A 39 -12.44 5.90 13.60
CA LYS A 39 -13.73 6.32 13.03
C LYS A 39 -13.68 7.80 12.74
N ILE A 40 -14.08 8.19 11.54
CA ILE A 40 -14.09 9.58 11.12
C ILE A 40 -15.52 10.07 11.15
N ARG A 41 -15.80 11.17 11.86
CA ARG A 41 -17.11 11.82 11.78
C ARG A 41 -17.26 12.47 10.40
N GLU A 42 -18.45 12.40 9.83
CA GLU A 42 -18.70 12.98 8.50
C GLU A 42 -18.45 14.49 8.45
N ASP A 43 -18.83 15.23 9.52
CA ASP A 43 -18.61 16.67 9.61
C ASP A 43 -17.13 17.05 9.67
N VAL A 44 -16.29 16.20 10.27
CA VAL A 44 -14.83 16.37 10.29
C VAL A 44 -14.25 16.17 8.90
N LEU A 45 -14.60 15.06 8.22
CA LEU A 45 -14.16 14.83 6.84
C LEU A 45 -14.60 15.94 5.90
N TYR A 46 -15.86 16.38 6.03
CA TYR A 46 -16.38 17.50 5.27
C TYR A 46 -15.55 18.78 5.46
N SER A 47 -15.23 19.09 6.72
CA SER A 47 -14.42 20.28 7.04
C SER A 47 -13.00 20.18 6.48
N MET A 48 -12.39 18.98 6.52
CA MET A 48 -11.07 18.71 5.95
C MET A 48 -11.07 18.86 4.43
N LEU A 49 -12.05 18.26 3.73
CA LEU A 49 -12.18 18.37 2.28
C LEU A 49 -12.37 19.82 1.86
N ARG A 50 -13.29 20.54 2.51
CA ARG A 50 -13.52 21.95 2.22
C ARG A 50 -12.28 22.80 2.43
N GLY A 51 -11.54 22.57 3.52
CA GLY A 51 -10.36 23.37 3.86
C GLY A 51 -9.14 23.07 2.98
N ARG A 52 -8.95 21.81 2.57
CA ARG A 52 -7.79 21.40 1.77
C ARG A 52 -8.00 21.55 0.26
N LEU A 53 -9.24 21.43 -0.22
CA LEU A 53 -9.58 21.39 -1.65
C LEU A 53 -10.48 22.58 -2.06
N GLU A 54 -10.37 23.72 -1.39
CA GLU A 54 -11.23 24.88 -1.65
C GLU A 54 -11.13 25.38 -3.11
N GLN A 55 -9.91 25.46 -3.65
CA GLN A 55 -9.67 25.91 -5.01
C GLN A 55 -10.12 24.89 -6.04
N GLU A 56 -9.76 23.63 -5.85
CA GLU A 56 -10.12 22.52 -6.73
C GLU A 56 -11.65 22.32 -6.78
N LEU A 57 -12.32 22.48 -5.63
CA LEU A 57 -13.77 22.44 -5.54
C LEU A 57 -14.43 23.65 -6.26
N ALA A 58 -13.80 24.82 -6.22
CA ALA A 58 -14.30 26.01 -6.90
C ALA A 58 -14.20 25.87 -8.43
N ASP A 59 -13.14 25.25 -8.94
CA ASP A 59 -12.85 25.11 -10.36
C ASP A 59 -13.51 23.86 -10.99
N ALA A 60 -14.00 22.92 -10.18
CA ALA A 60 -14.58 21.67 -10.65
C ALA A 60 -15.91 21.90 -11.41
N THR A 61 -16.07 21.21 -12.53
CA THR A 61 -17.31 21.14 -13.31
C THR A 61 -17.88 19.72 -13.25
N PHE A 62 -19.15 19.58 -12.88
CA PHE A 62 -19.82 18.29 -12.70
C PHE A 62 -20.93 18.11 -13.77
N GLU A 63 -20.54 18.22 -15.06
CA GLU A 63 -21.51 18.32 -16.18
C GLU A 63 -22.29 17.05 -16.49
N ASP A 64 -21.84 15.87 -16.05
CA ASP A 64 -22.43 14.57 -16.44
C ASP A 64 -23.13 13.83 -15.30
N GLU A 65 -23.49 14.51 -14.24
CA GLU A 65 -24.01 13.83 -13.05
C GLU A 65 -25.45 14.25 -12.74
N ASP A 66 -26.31 13.30 -12.42
CA ASP A 66 -27.66 13.56 -11.90
C ASP A 66 -27.61 14.33 -10.56
N ILE A 67 -27.44 15.66 -10.65
CA ILE A 67 -27.21 16.51 -9.51
C ILE A 67 -28.18 17.69 -9.57
N ASP A 68 -28.70 18.05 -8.41
CA ASP A 68 -29.41 19.30 -8.24
C ASP A 68 -28.43 20.47 -8.43
N GLU A 69 -28.65 21.27 -9.47
CA GLU A 69 -27.82 22.45 -9.76
C GLU A 69 -27.71 23.42 -8.56
N GLU A 70 -28.70 23.42 -7.66
CA GLU A 70 -28.65 24.22 -6.45
C GLU A 70 -27.58 23.76 -5.47
N GLU A 71 -27.33 22.44 -5.37
CA GLU A 71 -26.33 21.88 -4.48
C GLU A 71 -24.89 22.22 -4.94
N LEU A 72 -24.66 22.37 -6.23
CA LEU A 72 -23.34 22.69 -6.78
C LEU A 72 -22.99 24.20 -6.81
N ARG A 73 -23.87 25.06 -6.38
CA ARG A 73 -23.66 26.51 -6.44
C ARG A 73 -22.58 27.00 -5.48
N ASP A 74 -22.37 26.33 -4.39
CA ASP A 74 -21.36 26.69 -3.41
C ASP A 74 -20.35 25.57 -3.14
N ILE A 75 -19.20 25.94 -2.62
CA ILE A 75 -18.13 25.01 -2.26
C ILE A 75 -18.62 23.97 -1.24
N SER A 76 -19.53 24.36 -0.36
CA SER A 76 -20.08 23.49 0.67
C SER A 76 -20.94 22.38 0.09
N GLY A 77 -21.77 22.68 -0.88
CA GLY A 77 -22.56 21.70 -1.61
C GLY A 77 -21.68 20.75 -2.42
N ARG A 78 -20.67 21.28 -3.10
CA ARG A 78 -19.71 20.49 -3.87
C ARG A 78 -18.91 19.51 -2.99
N ALA A 79 -18.49 19.92 -1.80
CA ALA A 79 -17.84 19.03 -0.83
C ALA A 79 -18.76 17.91 -0.34
N ARG A 80 -20.04 18.20 -0.05
CA ARG A 80 -21.04 17.18 0.31
C ARG A 80 -21.30 16.21 -0.83
N PHE A 81 -21.41 16.74 -2.04
CA PHE A 81 -21.52 15.91 -3.24
C PHE A 81 -20.35 14.95 -3.39
N LEU A 82 -19.11 15.42 -3.21
CA LEU A 82 -17.91 14.61 -3.28
C LEU A 82 -17.95 13.45 -2.29
N ILE A 83 -18.34 13.70 -1.02
CA ILE A 83 -18.51 12.67 0.01
C ILE A 83 -19.58 11.66 -0.43
N ARG A 84 -20.74 12.13 -0.86
CA ARG A 84 -21.86 11.27 -1.30
C ARG A 84 -21.44 10.40 -2.50
N LYS A 85 -20.73 10.98 -3.47
CA LYS A 85 -20.26 10.27 -4.66
C LYS A 85 -19.26 9.18 -4.31
N LEU A 86 -18.24 9.48 -3.53
CA LEU A 86 -17.25 8.50 -3.09
C LEU A 86 -17.89 7.37 -2.26
N CYS A 87 -18.85 7.70 -1.39
CA CYS A 87 -19.63 6.72 -0.64
C CYS A 87 -20.43 5.82 -1.60
N SER A 88 -21.18 6.40 -2.55
CA SER A 88 -22.00 5.64 -3.51
C SER A 88 -21.17 4.72 -4.40
N LYS A 89 -19.90 5.04 -4.65
CA LYS A 89 -18.97 4.23 -5.42
C LYS A 89 -18.19 3.20 -4.58
N GLY A 90 -18.40 3.19 -3.25
CA GLY A 90 -17.87 2.17 -2.35
C GLY A 90 -16.49 2.49 -1.78
N TRP A 91 -15.99 3.72 -1.87
CA TRP A 91 -14.72 4.08 -1.24
C TRP A 91 -14.81 4.08 0.29
N PHE A 92 -15.98 4.35 0.84
CA PHE A 92 -16.28 4.24 2.26
C PHE A 92 -17.77 4.02 2.46
N GLU A 93 -18.14 3.63 3.67
CA GLU A 93 -19.52 3.44 4.11
C GLU A 93 -19.85 4.44 5.20
N LYS A 94 -21.15 4.78 5.33
CA LYS A 94 -21.63 5.60 6.41
C LYS A 94 -22.34 4.73 7.43
N GLU A 95 -21.98 4.91 8.70
CA GLU A 95 -22.61 4.25 9.83
C GLU A 95 -23.15 5.30 10.79
N ARG A 96 -24.33 5.04 11.32
CA ARG A 96 -24.91 5.88 12.36
C ARG A 96 -24.45 5.39 13.73
N GLY A 97 -23.77 6.25 14.48
CA GLY A 97 -23.35 5.96 15.85
C GLY A 97 -24.51 5.99 16.87
N ASP A 98 -24.25 5.49 18.06
CA ASP A 98 -25.18 5.52 19.19
C ASP A 98 -25.50 6.96 19.66
N ASP A 99 -24.63 7.90 19.32
CA ASP A 99 -24.77 9.35 19.57
C ASP A 99 -25.57 10.09 18.49
N PHE A 100 -26.17 9.36 17.55
CA PHE A 100 -26.89 9.86 16.38
C PHE A 100 -26.02 10.63 15.36
N GLU A 101 -24.70 10.62 15.52
CA GLU A 101 -23.76 11.19 14.55
C GLU A 101 -23.49 10.21 13.41
N GLU A 102 -23.16 10.74 12.23
CA GLU A 102 -22.75 9.92 11.08
C GLU A 102 -21.24 9.77 11.07
N TYR A 103 -20.81 8.51 11.01
CA TYR A 103 -19.42 8.11 10.94
C TYR A 103 -19.10 7.46 9.60
N ILE A 104 -17.86 7.62 9.19
CA ILE A 104 -17.30 7.04 7.98
C ILE A 104 -16.43 5.85 8.36
N THR A 105 -16.76 4.71 7.76
CA THR A 105 -15.99 3.46 7.89
C THR A 105 -15.38 3.11 6.55
N ILE A 106 -14.10 2.80 6.54
CA ILE A 106 -13.37 2.46 5.30
C ILE A 106 -13.27 0.93 5.18
N PRO A 107 -13.85 0.32 4.13
CA PRO A 107 -13.72 -1.11 3.87
C PRO A 107 -12.26 -1.52 3.65
N ASN A 108 -11.93 -2.77 3.99
CA ASN A 108 -10.57 -3.29 3.90
C ASN A 108 -9.94 -3.12 2.50
N TYR A 109 -10.70 -3.38 1.42
CA TYR A 109 -10.19 -3.19 0.06
C TYR A 109 -9.86 -1.72 -0.22
N SER A 110 -10.67 -0.79 0.26
CA SER A 110 -10.46 0.64 0.08
C SER A 110 -9.24 1.12 0.86
N SER A 111 -9.09 0.70 2.13
CA SER A 111 -7.92 1.01 2.95
C SER A 111 -6.61 0.59 2.27
N ARG A 112 -6.57 -0.64 1.71
CA ARG A 112 -5.39 -1.14 0.99
C ARG A 112 -5.10 -0.37 -0.29
N LEU A 113 -6.13 0.05 -1.03
CA LEU A 113 -5.96 0.86 -2.23
C LEU A 113 -5.46 2.26 -1.91
N LEU A 114 -6.00 2.90 -0.86
CA LEU A 114 -5.54 4.20 -0.39
C LEU A 114 -4.09 4.17 0.06
N GLU A 115 -3.71 3.13 0.81
CA GLU A 115 -2.31 2.91 1.19
C GLU A 115 -1.41 2.76 -0.03
N LEU A 116 -1.82 1.96 -1.03
CA LEU A 116 -1.08 1.80 -2.28
C LEU A 116 -0.94 3.12 -3.04
N PHE A 117 -2.01 3.92 -3.14
CA PHE A 117 -1.95 5.22 -3.81
C PHE A 117 -0.98 6.17 -3.11
N HIS A 118 -1.03 6.22 -1.78
CA HIS A 118 -0.09 7.01 -0.98
C HIS A 118 1.36 6.54 -1.19
N GLN A 119 1.62 5.23 -1.21
CA GLN A 119 2.94 4.67 -1.47
C GLN A 119 3.45 5.01 -2.89
N LEU A 120 2.57 5.06 -3.88
CA LEU A 120 2.93 5.44 -5.26
C LEU A 120 3.28 6.93 -5.39
N CYS A 121 2.70 7.78 -4.55
CA CYS A 121 2.97 9.21 -4.50
C CYS A 121 4.14 9.60 -3.58
N ASP A 122 4.60 8.67 -2.71
CA ASP A 122 5.74 8.91 -1.83
C ASP A 122 7.04 8.86 -2.64
N ASP A 123 7.64 10.01 -2.88
CA ASP A 123 8.93 10.15 -3.57
C ASP A 123 10.12 9.59 -2.78
N ASN A 124 9.92 9.06 -1.56
CA ASN A 124 10.97 8.51 -0.73
C ASN A 124 10.94 6.98 -0.65
N PRO A 125 11.38 6.27 -1.70
CA PRO A 125 11.42 4.81 -1.73
C PRO A 125 12.41 4.21 -0.72
N ALA A 126 13.23 5.04 -0.08
CA ALA A 126 14.25 4.63 0.89
C ALA A 126 13.70 4.39 2.30
N ARG A 127 12.41 4.60 2.57
CA ARG A 127 11.80 4.28 3.86
C ARG A 127 11.72 2.77 4.06
N GLY A 128 12.85 2.23 4.56
CA GLY A 128 12.77 1.01 5.35
C GLY A 128 12.78 -0.31 4.60
N TYR A 129 13.42 -0.43 3.43
CA TYR A 129 13.69 -1.76 2.88
C TYR A 129 14.68 -2.50 3.80
N SER A 130 14.15 -3.35 4.65
CA SER A 130 14.91 -4.22 5.57
C SER A 130 14.53 -5.69 5.34
N TYR A 131 14.25 -6.07 4.10
CA TYR A 131 13.74 -7.40 3.80
C TYR A 131 14.73 -8.51 4.16
N VAL A 132 16.00 -8.33 3.82
CA VAL A 132 17.04 -9.33 4.09
C VAL A 132 17.39 -9.37 5.57
N PHE A 133 17.56 -8.20 6.19
CA PHE A 133 17.80 -8.09 7.63
C PHE A 133 16.57 -8.56 8.43
N GLY A 134 15.36 -8.21 7.99
CA GLY A 134 14.10 -8.68 8.57
C GLY A 134 14.01 -10.20 8.53
N THR A 135 14.26 -10.82 7.38
CA THR A 135 14.34 -12.28 7.23
C THR A 135 15.34 -12.90 8.19
N PHE A 136 16.56 -12.36 8.24
CA PHE A 136 17.58 -12.83 9.17
C PHE A 136 17.14 -12.71 10.63
N SER A 137 16.58 -11.57 11.01
CA SER A 137 16.20 -11.27 12.39
C SER A 137 15.07 -12.19 12.88
N VAL A 138 14.01 -12.38 12.08
CA VAL A 138 12.89 -13.24 12.49
C VAL A 138 13.32 -14.72 12.57
N LEU A 139 14.11 -15.21 11.62
CA LEU A 139 14.62 -16.57 11.63
C LEU A 139 15.58 -16.80 12.80
N LYS A 140 16.49 -15.86 13.07
CA LYS A 140 17.44 -15.95 14.19
C LYS A 140 16.75 -15.94 15.53
N THR A 141 15.75 -15.07 15.73
CA THR A 141 14.96 -15.02 16.96
C THR A 141 14.18 -16.31 17.19
N ALA A 142 13.56 -16.84 16.14
CA ALA A 142 12.81 -18.09 16.23
C ALA A 142 13.71 -19.32 16.40
N ASP A 143 14.96 -19.29 15.90
CA ASP A 143 15.94 -20.37 16.08
C ASP A 143 16.29 -20.57 17.57
N ASP A 144 16.35 -19.48 18.32
CA ASP A 144 16.60 -19.50 19.76
C ASP A 144 15.35 -19.92 20.58
N SER A 145 14.16 -20.00 19.97
CA SER A 145 12.92 -20.50 20.57
C SER A 145 12.80 -22.03 20.42
N ASN A 146 12.25 -22.68 21.45
CA ASN A 146 11.91 -24.11 21.40
C ASN A 146 10.48 -24.36 20.87
N ASN A 147 9.74 -23.31 20.45
CA ASN A 147 8.37 -23.40 20.04
C ASN A 147 8.26 -23.56 18.51
N ALA A 148 7.61 -24.63 18.05
CA ALA A 148 7.38 -24.87 16.61
C ALA A 148 6.50 -23.81 15.96
N TYR A 149 5.55 -23.23 16.69
CA TYR A 149 4.69 -22.14 16.22
C TYR A 149 5.52 -20.87 15.89
N ASP A 150 6.48 -20.50 16.76
CA ASP A 150 7.35 -19.35 16.53
C ASP A 150 8.19 -19.55 15.25
N LYS A 151 8.74 -20.77 15.07
CA LYS A 151 9.53 -21.10 13.88
C LYS A 151 8.68 -21.09 12.61
N MET A 152 7.48 -21.63 12.66
CA MET A 152 6.54 -21.59 11.55
C MET A 152 6.17 -20.14 11.17
N THR A 153 5.84 -19.31 12.15
CA THR A 153 5.51 -17.89 11.94
C THR A 153 6.69 -17.12 11.35
N ALA A 154 7.91 -17.38 11.84
CA ALA A 154 9.12 -16.79 11.30
C ALA A 154 9.39 -17.21 9.86
N LEU A 155 9.07 -18.47 9.49
CA LEU A 155 9.21 -18.96 8.12
C LEU A 155 8.25 -18.25 7.16
N TYR A 156 6.98 -18.03 7.55
CA TYR A 156 6.03 -17.24 6.78
C TYR A 156 6.52 -15.79 6.61
N SER A 157 6.95 -15.15 7.70
CA SER A 157 7.49 -13.79 7.63
C SER A 157 8.74 -13.69 6.74
N ALA A 158 9.60 -14.70 6.79
CA ALA A 158 10.78 -14.79 5.92
C ALA A 158 10.41 -14.95 4.44
N TYR A 159 9.36 -15.74 4.15
CA TYR A 159 8.83 -15.91 2.81
C TYR A 159 8.24 -14.59 2.27
N ASP A 160 7.44 -13.90 3.07
CA ASP A 160 6.83 -12.61 2.68
C ASP A 160 7.90 -11.56 2.42
N ASN A 161 8.88 -11.43 3.30
CA ASN A 161 10.02 -10.53 3.11
C ASN A 161 10.82 -10.87 1.83
N THR A 162 11.01 -12.16 1.54
CA THR A 162 11.73 -12.59 0.34
C THR A 162 10.94 -12.27 -0.93
N THR A 163 9.62 -12.48 -0.90
CA THR A 163 8.72 -12.15 -2.00
C THR A 163 8.69 -10.64 -2.27
N ALA A 164 8.64 -9.83 -1.21
CA ALA A 164 8.72 -8.38 -1.31
C ALA A 164 10.07 -7.92 -1.87
N LEU A 165 11.18 -8.54 -1.45
CA LEU A 165 12.51 -8.27 -2.01
C LEU A 165 12.59 -8.58 -3.51
N ILE A 166 12.03 -9.72 -3.94
CA ILE A 166 11.99 -10.10 -5.36
C ILE A 166 11.21 -9.04 -6.16
N SER A 167 10.05 -8.63 -5.68
CA SER A 167 9.23 -7.59 -6.31
C SER A 167 9.99 -6.25 -6.41
N LEU A 168 10.69 -5.86 -5.35
CA LEU A 168 11.53 -4.66 -5.35
C LEU A 168 12.65 -4.77 -6.40
N LEU A 169 13.36 -5.89 -6.47
CA LEU A 169 14.43 -6.10 -7.44
C LEU A 169 13.92 -6.08 -8.89
N GLN A 170 12.73 -6.64 -9.14
CA GLN A 170 12.06 -6.56 -10.44
C GLN A 170 11.72 -5.12 -10.82
N MET A 171 11.18 -4.34 -9.89
CA MET A 171 10.89 -2.92 -10.09
C MET A 171 12.17 -2.13 -10.40
N VAL A 172 13.23 -2.32 -9.62
CA VAL A 172 14.53 -1.68 -9.86
C VAL A 172 15.10 -2.05 -11.24
N TYR A 173 15.00 -3.32 -11.62
CA TYR A 173 15.44 -3.77 -12.95
C TYR A 173 14.67 -3.07 -14.09
N HIS A 174 13.35 -2.96 -13.96
CA HIS A 174 12.51 -2.26 -14.95
C HIS A 174 12.82 -0.76 -15.01
N ASN A 175 13.01 -0.11 -13.88
CA ASN A 175 13.37 1.31 -13.82
C ASN A 175 14.74 1.58 -14.45
N VAL A 176 15.73 0.73 -14.17
CA VAL A 176 17.05 0.82 -14.79
C VAL A 176 16.96 0.61 -16.31
N LYS A 177 16.21 -0.39 -16.75
CA LYS A 177 16.03 -0.67 -18.18
C LYS A 177 15.33 0.49 -18.89
N HIS A 178 14.26 1.02 -18.33
CA HIS A 178 13.54 2.18 -18.86
C HIS A 178 14.46 3.41 -18.96
N TYR A 179 15.24 3.66 -17.91
CA TYR A 179 16.22 4.75 -17.90
C TYR A 179 17.22 4.65 -19.06
N PHE A 180 17.80 3.48 -19.29
CA PHE A 180 18.71 3.31 -20.42
C PHE A 180 18.03 3.41 -21.78
N GLN A 181 16.78 2.97 -21.91
CA GLN A 181 16.01 3.12 -23.14
C GLN A 181 15.75 4.60 -23.49
N THR A 182 15.36 5.41 -22.52
CA THR A 182 15.14 6.85 -22.72
C THR A 182 16.41 7.60 -23.07
N GLN A 183 17.58 7.15 -22.61
CA GLN A 183 18.87 7.77 -22.98
C GLN A 183 19.29 7.49 -24.42
N VAL A 184 18.93 6.35 -24.98
CA VAL A 184 19.26 6.01 -26.39
C VAL A 184 18.57 6.98 -27.36
N ASP A 185 17.42 7.53 -26.96
CA ASP A 185 16.64 8.47 -27.78
C ASP A 185 17.12 9.93 -27.65
N MET A 186 18.05 10.23 -26.70
CA MET A 186 18.60 11.57 -26.50
C MET A 186 19.72 11.85 -27.49
N GLN A 187 19.60 12.93 -28.25
CA GLN A 187 20.60 13.35 -29.27
C GLN A 187 21.71 14.25 -28.68
N ASP A 188 21.53 14.83 -27.50
CA ASP A 188 22.48 15.77 -26.89
C ASP A 188 23.27 15.09 -25.76
N VAL A 189 24.60 15.04 -25.92
CA VAL A 189 25.55 14.46 -24.95
C VAL A 189 25.47 15.15 -23.58
N ASN A 190 25.23 16.47 -23.53
CA ASN A 190 25.10 17.18 -22.25
C ASN A 190 23.83 16.80 -21.50
N GLN A 191 22.73 16.57 -22.22
CA GLN A 191 21.47 16.07 -21.61
C GLN A 191 21.66 14.64 -21.10
N VAL A 192 22.35 13.77 -21.84
CA VAL A 192 22.67 12.41 -21.41
C VAL A 192 23.51 12.41 -20.13
N LEU A 193 24.54 13.27 -20.07
CA LEU A 193 25.40 13.38 -18.88
C LEU A 193 24.63 13.94 -17.68
N ALA A 194 23.82 14.98 -17.86
CA ALA A 194 23.00 15.56 -16.79
C ALA A 194 21.98 14.53 -16.25
N ALA A 195 21.30 13.81 -17.13
CA ALA A 195 20.38 12.73 -16.75
C ALA A 195 21.11 11.61 -16.00
N HIS A 196 22.33 11.21 -16.45
CA HIS A 196 23.09 10.17 -15.80
C HIS A 196 23.55 10.55 -14.39
N PHE A 197 24.07 11.75 -14.19
CA PHE A 197 24.59 12.15 -12.87
C PHE A 197 23.50 12.57 -11.89
N ASN A 198 22.46 13.27 -12.35
CA ASN A 198 21.42 13.79 -11.48
C ASN A 198 20.27 12.81 -11.27
N ASP A 199 19.70 12.27 -12.35
CA ASP A 199 18.49 11.45 -12.24
C ASP A 199 18.82 9.99 -11.86
N PHE A 200 19.71 9.33 -12.57
CA PHE A 200 20.04 7.94 -12.29
C PHE A 200 20.77 7.78 -10.95
N GLY A 201 21.74 8.68 -10.68
CA GLY A 201 22.49 8.66 -9.43
C GLY A 201 21.57 8.79 -8.22
N GLN A 202 20.66 9.77 -8.22
CA GLN A 202 19.78 10.03 -7.09
C GLN A 202 18.57 9.09 -7.06
N LYS A 203 17.86 8.92 -8.18
CA LYS A 203 16.58 8.21 -8.23
C LYS A 203 16.73 6.68 -8.20
N VAL A 204 17.86 6.14 -8.65
CA VAL A 204 18.06 4.69 -8.72
C VAL A 204 19.18 4.23 -7.79
N VAL A 205 20.39 4.82 -7.89
CA VAL A 205 21.53 4.33 -7.13
C VAL A 205 21.38 4.62 -5.64
N GLU A 206 21.10 5.86 -5.27
CA GLU A 206 20.96 6.25 -3.86
C GLU A 206 19.67 5.70 -3.24
N ALA A 207 18.57 5.70 -3.99
CA ALA A 207 17.28 5.26 -3.49
C ALA A 207 17.19 3.73 -3.30
N TYR A 208 17.73 2.93 -4.23
CA TYR A 208 17.54 1.48 -4.23
C TYR A 208 18.84 0.69 -4.11
N ILE A 209 19.85 0.99 -4.94
CA ILE A 209 21.04 0.13 -5.02
C ILE A 209 21.90 0.23 -3.77
N ARG A 210 22.10 1.43 -3.25
CA ARG A 210 22.94 1.67 -2.08
C ARG A 210 22.37 1.06 -0.80
N PRO A 211 21.07 1.19 -0.46
CA PRO A 211 20.47 0.49 0.68
C PRO A 211 20.64 -1.02 0.61
N LEU A 212 20.38 -1.63 -0.55
CA LEU A 212 20.52 -3.08 -0.78
C LEU A 212 21.96 -3.57 -0.69
N LYS A 213 22.96 -2.74 -1.01
CA LYS A 213 24.38 -3.11 -0.88
C LYS A 213 24.91 -2.97 0.54
N ILE A 214 24.47 -1.96 1.29
CA ILE A 214 25.12 -1.58 2.55
C ILE A 214 24.30 -2.02 3.76
N LYS A 215 23.03 -1.65 3.80
CA LYS A 215 22.17 -1.87 4.98
C LYS A 215 21.50 -3.24 4.95
N ASP A 216 20.87 -3.56 3.83
CA ASP A 216 20.07 -4.77 3.63
C ASP A 216 20.75 -5.74 2.65
N SER A 217 22.02 -6.02 2.89
CA SER A 217 22.90 -6.74 1.96
C SER A 217 22.66 -8.24 1.95
N VAL A 218 22.20 -8.79 0.83
CA VAL A 218 22.05 -10.25 0.62
C VAL A 218 23.36 -11.00 0.91
N PRO A 219 24.54 -10.59 0.40
CA PRO A 219 25.79 -11.29 0.72
C PRO A 219 26.08 -11.38 2.21
N LYS A 220 25.74 -10.34 2.99
CA LYS A 220 26.00 -10.29 4.43
C LYS A 220 25.17 -11.31 5.20
N TYR A 221 23.90 -11.45 4.87
CA TYR A 221 22.94 -12.25 5.64
C TYR A 221 22.65 -13.63 5.05
N ARG A 222 23.08 -13.90 3.81
CA ARG A 222 22.81 -15.16 3.12
C ARG A 222 23.28 -16.39 3.92
N VAL A 223 24.53 -16.39 4.37
CA VAL A 223 25.11 -17.55 5.09
C VAL A 223 24.42 -17.79 6.42
N PRO A 224 24.22 -16.78 7.29
CA PRO A 224 23.44 -16.94 8.51
C PRO A 224 22.01 -17.46 8.28
N ILE A 225 21.29 -16.92 7.30
CA ILE A 225 19.93 -17.38 6.96
C ILE A 225 19.95 -18.85 6.54
N GLN A 226 20.82 -19.22 5.62
CA GLN A 226 20.95 -20.59 5.14
C GLN A 226 21.34 -21.57 6.28
N SER A 227 22.14 -21.12 7.22
CA SER A 227 22.53 -21.94 8.38
C SER A 227 21.37 -22.27 9.30
N VAL A 228 20.46 -21.30 9.53
CA VAL A 228 19.23 -21.54 10.31
C VAL A 228 18.32 -22.50 9.57
N LEU A 229 18.02 -22.21 8.30
CA LEU A 229 17.09 -23.02 7.50
C LEU A 229 17.57 -24.48 7.36
N ARG A 230 18.86 -24.71 7.15
CA ARG A 230 19.42 -26.07 7.08
C ARG A 230 19.27 -26.84 8.38
N ARG A 231 19.52 -26.22 9.53
CA ARG A 231 19.29 -26.87 10.83
C ARG A 231 17.85 -27.29 11.02
N TRP A 232 16.89 -26.45 10.60
CA TRP A 232 15.48 -26.79 10.68
C TRP A 232 15.08 -27.88 9.67
N GLU A 233 15.67 -27.88 8.48
CA GLU A 233 15.44 -28.88 7.43
C GLU A 233 15.97 -30.26 7.84
N GLU A 234 17.05 -30.33 8.62
CA GLU A 234 17.67 -31.57 9.11
C GLU A 234 16.96 -32.16 10.36
N ASP A 235 16.00 -31.44 10.96
CA ASP A 235 15.23 -31.87 12.13
C ASP A 235 13.82 -32.32 11.75
N ASP A 236 13.65 -33.61 11.42
CA ASP A 236 12.37 -34.20 11.06
C ASP A 236 11.29 -33.99 12.13
N THR A 237 11.67 -34.01 13.41
CA THR A 237 10.74 -33.82 14.54
C THR A 237 10.18 -32.40 14.55
N LEU A 238 11.04 -31.44 14.32
CA LEU A 238 10.66 -30.03 14.18
C LEU A 238 9.76 -29.81 12.97
N LEU A 239 10.10 -30.39 11.81
CA LEU A 239 9.29 -30.25 10.59
C LEU A 239 7.87 -30.79 10.77
N ILE A 240 7.73 -31.95 11.43
CA ILE A 240 6.41 -32.52 11.75
C ILE A 240 5.65 -31.59 12.70
N ALA A 241 6.31 -31.06 13.73
CA ALA A 241 5.67 -30.13 14.67
C ALA A 241 5.21 -28.84 13.98
N MET A 242 6.04 -28.24 13.13
CA MET A 242 5.68 -27.06 12.35
C MET A 242 4.53 -27.32 11.37
N ALA A 243 4.50 -28.49 10.71
CA ALA A 243 3.43 -28.89 9.82
C ALA A 243 2.08 -29.04 10.55
N ASN A 244 2.11 -29.59 11.77
CA ASN A 244 0.92 -29.68 12.61
C ASN A 244 0.39 -28.29 13.00
N GLU A 245 1.25 -27.37 13.41
CA GLU A 245 0.86 -25.99 13.72
C GLU A 245 0.27 -25.28 12.49
N ALA A 246 0.85 -25.47 11.31
CA ALA A 246 0.32 -24.92 10.07
C ALA A 246 -1.10 -25.45 9.76
N SER A 247 -1.36 -26.74 9.98
CA SER A 247 -2.67 -27.35 9.76
C SER A 247 -3.75 -26.84 10.73
N VAL A 248 -3.40 -26.61 11.98
CA VAL A 248 -4.29 -26.05 13.01
C VAL A 248 -4.64 -24.60 12.67
N SER A 249 -3.67 -23.81 12.25
CA SER A 249 -3.89 -22.42 11.83
C SER A 249 -4.84 -22.31 10.62
N TYR A 250 -4.77 -23.27 9.68
CA TYR A 250 -5.64 -23.32 8.50
C TYR A 250 -7.08 -23.72 8.87
N THR A 251 -7.28 -24.60 9.82
CA THR A 251 -8.61 -25.04 10.28
C THR A 251 -9.35 -23.94 11.04
N HIS A 252 -8.67 -23.10 11.81
CA HIS A 252 -9.29 -21.95 12.49
C HIS A 252 -9.73 -20.83 11.55
N LEU A 253 -9.12 -20.70 10.35
CA LEU A 253 -9.52 -19.72 9.33
C LEU A 253 -10.69 -20.19 8.45
N THR A 254 -11.04 -21.47 8.48
CA THR A 254 -12.07 -22.08 7.60
C THR A 254 -13.35 -22.49 8.30
N LEU A 255 -13.44 -22.36 9.63
CA LEU A 255 -14.70 -22.61 10.32
C LEU A 255 -15.63 -21.41 10.16
N PRO A 256 -16.82 -21.58 9.55
CA PRO A 256 -17.82 -20.55 9.57
C PRO A 256 -18.25 -20.34 11.02
N THR A 257 -18.22 -19.10 11.50
CA THR A 257 -18.92 -18.70 12.71
C THR A 257 -20.40 -18.96 12.50
N THR A 258 -20.87 -20.12 12.93
CA THR A 258 -22.29 -20.36 13.15
C THR A 258 -22.65 -19.76 14.51
N GLU A 259 -23.23 -18.57 14.48
CA GLU A 259 -24.32 -18.16 15.38
C GLU A 259 -25.18 -17.13 14.67
#